data_18e150faf677ee65da01584ad3670cf4
#
_entry.id   18e150faf677ee65da01584ad3670cf4
#
_cell.length_a   1.000
_cell.length_b   1.000
_cell.length_c   1.000
_cell.angle_alpha   90.00
_cell.angle_beta   90.00
_cell.angle_gamma   90.00
#
_symmetry.space_group_name_H-M   'P 1'
#
loop_
_entity.id
_entity.type
_entity.pdbx_description
1 polymer ?
#
loop_
_entity_poly.entity_id
_entity_poly.type
_entity_poly.pdbx_seq_one_letter_code
_entity_poly.pdbx_strand_id
1 'polypeptide(L)'
;MIQILISTLVGLSFTLGVQAQELPKPSPSASVMQRIGLTDVTIEYSRPGVNDRTIWGDLVPYNEIWRAGANKATQVITLADIKIENESLPKGNYSLFIIPVSEKEWTLIFNKETELWGAGDYKKEMDQLRVSVTPIKASTPTERLEYHFTDVSMNSAVLSMNWADLQVNLNIQANPTSQVKVNIENA
;
A
#
# COMPACT_ATOMS: atom_id res chain seq x y z
N MET A 1 -6.61 -4.09 -81.64
CA MET A 1 -5.77 -4.13 -80.40
C MET A 1 -6.46 -3.27 -79.38
N ILE A 2 -7.10 -3.92 -78.37
CA ILE A 2 -7.81 -3.22 -77.28
C ILE A 2 -6.90 -3.31 -76.07
N GLN A 3 -6.38 -2.16 -75.59
CA GLN A 3 -5.62 -2.06 -74.32
C GLN A 3 -6.59 -1.93 -73.17
N ILE A 4 -6.59 -2.90 -72.24
CA ILE A 4 -7.34 -2.85 -70.98
C ILE A 4 -6.42 -2.20 -69.95
N LEU A 5 -6.79 -0.99 -69.48
CA LEU A 5 -6.18 -0.33 -68.35
C LEU A 5 -6.73 -0.96 -67.06
N ILE A 6 -5.89 -1.66 -66.35
CA ILE A 6 -6.20 -2.14 -64.98
C ILE A 6 -5.80 -1.03 -64.01
N SER A 7 -6.82 -0.37 -63.44
CA SER A 7 -6.63 0.64 -62.39
C SER A 7 -6.57 -0.05 -61.02
N THR A 8 -5.39 -0.08 -60.40
CA THR A 8 -5.19 -0.66 -59.09
C THR A 8 -5.58 0.37 -58.02
N LEU A 9 -6.73 0.13 -57.35
CA LEU A 9 -7.22 0.94 -56.25
C LEU A 9 -6.49 0.50 -54.99
N VAL A 10 -5.51 1.28 -54.47
CA VAL A 10 -4.85 1.05 -53.18
C VAL A 10 -5.76 1.59 -52.08
N GLY A 11 -6.42 0.69 -51.38
CA GLY A 11 -7.25 1.01 -50.22
C GLY A 11 -6.36 1.33 -49.02
N LEU A 12 -6.32 2.60 -48.58
CA LEU A 12 -5.65 3.04 -47.37
C LEU A 12 -6.55 2.72 -46.15
N SER A 13 -6.27 1.61 -45.45
CA SER A 13 -6.99 1.25 -44.24
C SER A 13 -6.48 2.10 -43.07
N PHE A 14 -7.27 3.08 -42.64
CA PHE A 14 -7.06 3.81 -41.42
C PHE A 14 -7.56 2.92 -40.23
N THR A 15 -6.64 2.34 -39.47
CA THR A 15 -6.95 1.75 -38.18
C THR A 15 -7.09 2.88 -37.16
N LEU A 16 -8.32 3.23 -36.80
CA LEU A 16 -8.60 4.07 -35.64
C LEU A 16 -8.23 3.28 -34.39
N GLY A 17 -7.09 3.60 -33.81
CA GLY A 17 -6.72 3.10 -32.48
C GLY A 17 -7.72 3.62 -31.44
N VAL A 18 -8.59 2.76 -30.96
CA VAL A 18 -9.44 3.07 -29.81
C VAL A 18 -8.54 3.13 -28.59
N GLN A 19 -8.15 4.34 -28.17
CA GLN A 19 -7.55 4.53 -26.87
C GLN A 19 -8.61 4.27 -25.81
N ALA A 20 -8.42 3.21 -25.00
CA ALA A 20 -9.28 2.96 -23.85
C ALA A 20 -9.15 4.15 -22.89
N GLN A 21 -10.26 4.88 -22.71
CA GLN A 21 -10.30 6.02 -21.79
C GLN A 21 -10.30 5.46 -20.36
N GLU A 22 -9.26 5.82 -19.57
CA GLU A 22 -9.18 5.41 -18.17
C GLU A 22 -10.24 6.17 -17.36
N LEU A 23 -11.21 5.45 -16.80
CA LEU A 23 -12.24 6.03 -15.95
C LEU A 23 -11.72 6.20 -14.51
N PRO A 24 -12.15 7.27 -13.80
CA PRO A 24 -11.82 7.45 -12.40
C PRO A 24 -12.27 6.24 -11.56
N LYS A 25 -11.34 5.67 -10.77
CA LYS A 25 -11.64 4.53 -9.89
C LYS A 25 -12.36 4.99 -8.63
N PRO A 26 -13.37 4.25 -8.12
CA PRO A 26 -14.07 4.58 -6.86
C PRO A 26 -13.12 4.67 -5.66
N SER A 27 -12.03 3.91 -5.69
CA SER A 27 -10.94 3.96 -4.71
C SER A 27 -9.66 4.40 -5.41
N PRO A 28 -9.38 5.70 -5.50
CA PRO A 28 -8.21 6.21 -6.18
C PRO A 28 -6.93 5.75 -5.49
N SER A 29 -5.86 5.56 -6.27
CA SER A 29 -4.53 5.28 -5.73
C SER A 29 -3.93 6.52 -5.07
N ALA A 30 -3.09 6.28 -4.07
CA ALA A 30 -2.29 7.30 -3.40
C ALA A 30 -0.95 6.70 -2.99
N SER A 31 0.01 7.58 -2.76
CA SER A 31 1.32 7.21 -2.20
C SER A 31 1.74 8.28 -1.20
N VAL A 32 2.37 7.85 -0.12
CA VAL A 32 3.04 8.72 0.84
C VAL A 32 4.43 8.18 1.12
N MET A 33 5.42 9.05 1.19
CA MET A 33 6.80 8.69 1.45
C MET A 33 7.38 9.59 2.55
N GLN A 34 8.18 8.98 3.43
CA GLN A 34 8.94 9.69 4.45
C GLN A 34 10.36 9.17 4.51
N ARG A 35 11.33 10.08 4.51
CA ARG A 35 12.72 9.76 4.82
C ARG A 35 12.89 9.66 6.34
N ILE A 36 13.40 8.50 6.79
CA ILE A 36 13.68 8.20 8.20
C ILE A 36 15.15 7.79 8.29
N GLY A 37 15.98 8.57 8.94
CA GLY A 37 17.42 8.39 8.88
C GLY A 37 17.96 8.55 7.46
N LEU A 38 18.56 7.51 6.92
CA LEU A 38 19.10 7.46 5.56
C LEU A 38 18.25 6.60 4.60
N THR A 39 17.06 6.17 5.01
CA THR A 39 16.17 5.37 4.17
C THR A 39 14.84 6.06 3.89
N ASP A 40 14.26 5.77 2.76
CA ASP A 40 12.90 6.16 2.41
C ASP A 40 11.96 5.00 2.72
N VAL A 41 10.85 5.31 3.38
CA VAL A 41 9.73 4.39 3.60
C VAL A 41 8.55 4.93 2.81
N THR A 42 8.04 4.12 1.88
CA THR A 42 6.92 4.48 1.00
C THR A 42 5.74 3.57 1.24
N ILE A 43 4.55 4.15 1.30
CA ILE A 43 3.28 3.43 1.37
C ILE A 43 2.51 3.73 0.09
N GLU A 44 2.21 2.69 -0.70
CA GLU A 44 1.37 2.79 -1.89
C GLU A 44 0.05 2.06 -1.63
N TYR A 45 -1.07 2.72 -1.85
CA TYR A 45 -2.37 2.20 -1.47
C TYR A 45 -3.52 2.74 -2.31
N SER A 46 -4.69 2.15 -2.18
CA SER A 46 -5.94 2.69 -2.72
C SER A 46 -6.85 3.16 -1.59
N ARG A 47 -7.54 4.29 -1.81
CA ARG A 47 -8.34 5.03 -0.82
C ARG A 47 -9.83 4.74 -0.96
N PRO A 48 -10.39 3.66 -0.36
CA PRO A 48 -11.83 3.48 -0.32
C PRO A 48 -12.49 4.55 0.53
N GLY A 49 -13.70 4.98 0.14
CA GLY A 49 -14.56 5.83 0.95
C GLY A 49 -15.40 5.03 1.92
N VAL A 50 -15.86 5.67 3.00
CA VAL A 50 -16.87 5.10 3.91
C VAL A 50 -18.20 4.94 3.17
N ASN A 51 -18.63 5.97 2.43
CA ASN A 51 -19.87 5.97 1.63
C ASN A 51 -21.07 5.47 2.45
N ASP A 52 -21.28 6.01 3.62
CA ASP A 52 -22.37 5.70 4.55
C ASP A 52 -22.45 4.23 5.01
N ARG A 53 -21.34 3.46 4.88
CA ARG A 53 -21.27 2.05 5.28
C ARG A 53 -20.67 1.91 6.69
N THR A 54 -21.06 0.87 7.39
CA THR A 54 -20.34 0.41 8.57
C THR A 54 -19.03 -0.26 8.11
N ILE A 55 -17.90 0.27 8.56
CA ILE A 55 -16.60 -0.25 8.15
C ILE A 55 -16.17 -1.42 9.04
N TRP A 56 -15.98 -1.16 10.32
CA TRP A 56 -15.41 -2.12 11.25
C TRP A 56 -16.48 -3.10 11.75
N GLY A 57 -16.22 -4.40 11.58
CA GLY A 57 -17.14 -5.47 11.89
C GLY A 57 -18.15 -5.81 10.79
N ASP A 58 -18.19 -5.02 9.69
CA ASP A 58 -19.07 -5.28 8.53
C ASP A 58 -18.25 -5.32 7.23
N LEU A 59 -17.93 -4.19 6.61
CA LEU A 59 -17.11 -4.16 5.38
C LEU A 59 -15.72 -4.75 5.59
N VAL A 60 -15.14 -4.54 6.76
CA VAL A 60 -13.92 -5.16 7.26
C VAL A 60 -14.29 -5.98 8.50
N PRO A 61 -14.59 -7.27 8.34
CA PRO A 61 -15.01 -8.12 9.45
C PRO A 61 -13.91 -8.32 10.49
N TYR A 62 -14.29 -8.50 11.74
CA TYR A 62 -13.33 -8.90 12.78
C TYR A 62 -12.86 -10.34 12.56
N ASN A 63 -11.61 -10.61 12.91
CA ASN A 63 -10.91 -11.89 12.78
C ASN A 63 -10.71 -12.36 11.32
N GLU A 64 -10.95 -11.49 10.35
CA GLU A 64 -10.68 -11.76 8.95
C GLU A 64 -9.53 -10.91 8.42
N ILE A 65 -8.82 -11.44 7.43
CA ILE A 65 -7.70 -10.75 6.83
C ILE A 65 -8.16 -9.69 5.82
N TRP A 66 -7.67 -8.48 5.96
CA TRP A 66 -7.94 -7.36 5.08
C TRP A 66 -6.65 -6.80 4.47
N ARG A 67 -6.66 -6.49 3.17
CA ARG A 67 -5.50 -5.96 2.43
C ARG A 67 -5.12 -4.51 2.74
N ALA A 68 -5.58 -3.98 3.88
CA ALA A 68 -5.29 -2.63 4.40
C ALA A 68 -5.59 -1.48 3.40
N GLY A 69 -6.56 -1.70 2.50
CA GLY A 69 -6.95 -0.77 1.45
C GLY A 69 -7.99 -1.37 0.52
N ALA A 70 -7.93 -0.98 -0.76
CA ALA A 70 -8.77 -1.48 -1.84
C ALA A 70 -7.92 -1.83 -3.07
N ASN A 71 -8.49 -2.55 -4.03
CA ASN A 71 -7.81 -3.00 -5.25
C ASN A 71 -6.61 -3.91 -4.94
N LYS A 72 -5.39 -3.57 -5.39
CA LYS A 72 -4.15 -4.22 -4.99
C LYS A 72 -3.93 -4.02 -3.48
N ALA A 73 -3.31 -5.00 -2.81
CA ALA A 73 -2.93 -4.87 -1.40
C ALA A 73 -2.01 -3.66 -1.19
N THR A 74 -2.19 -2.96 -0.08
CA THR A 74 -1.33 -1.82 0.28
C THR A 74 0.12 -2.28 0.36
N GLN A 75 1.03 -1.54 -0.25
CA GLN A 75 2.45 -1.85 -0.28
C GLN A 75 3.20 -1.00 0.74
N VAL A 76 4.14 -1.63 1.45
CA VAL A 76 5.13 -0.97 2.30
C VAL A 76 6.50 -1.25 1.72
N ILE A 77 7.19 -0.21 1.27
CA ILE A 77 8.49 -0.30 0.60
C ILE A 77 9.53 0.38 1.48
N THR A 78 10.59 -0.34 1.81
CA THR A 78 11.73 0.22 2.56
C THR A 78 13.05 -0.10 1.86
N LEU A 79 13.91 0.89 1.73
CA LEU A 79 15.19 0.77 1.03
C LEU A 79 16.34 0.28 1.93
N ALA A 80 16.11 0.16 3.24
CA ALA A 80 17.03 -0.42 4.21
C ALA A 80 16.24 -1.15 5.31
N ASP A 81 16.94 -1.93 6.12
CA ASP A 81 16.36 -2.57 7.31
C ASP A 81 15.83 -1.51 8.28
N ILE A 82 14.63 -1.71 8.75
CA ILE A 82 13.94 -0.86 9.73
C ILE A 82 13.39 -1.70 10.88
N LYS A 83 12.91 -1.03 11.91
CA LYS A 83 12.09 -1.67 12.94
C LYS A 83 10.67 -1.14 12.88
N ILE A 84 9.72 -2.04 13.04
CA ILE A 84 8.29 -1.76 13.21
C ILE A 84 7.87 -2.26 14.58
N GLU A 85 7.39 -1.38 15.47
CA GLU A 85 7.04 -1.73 16.86
C GLU A 85 8.21 -2.47 17.59
N ASN A 86 9.45 -2.02 17.34
CA ASN A 86 10.72 -2.60 17.82
C ASN A 86 11.12 -3.94 17.16
N GLU A 87 10.29 -4.56 16.34
CA GLU A 87 10.58 -5.78 15.62
C GLU A 87 11.25 -5.48 14.27
N SER A 88 12.21 -6.32 13.85
CA SER A 88 12.99 -6.10 12.63
C SER A 88 12.20 -6.42 11.38
N LEU A 89 12.18 -5.47 10.44
CA LEU A 89 11.70 -5.64 9.07
C LEU A 89 12.86 -5.38 8.11
N PRO A 90 13.38 -6.39 7.38
CA PRO A 90 14.42 -6.22 6.38
C PRO A 90 14.02 -5.26 5.26
N LYS A 91 15.00 -4.72 4.54
CA LYS A 91 14.73 -3.98 3.30
C LYS A 91 13.90 -4.83 2.34
N GLY A 92 12.95 -4.22 1.67
CA GLY A 92 12.08 -4.94 0.73
C GLY A 92 10.80 -4.21 0.40
N ASN A 93 9.98 -4.89 -0.37
CA ASN A 93 8.61 -4.52 -0.66
C ASN A 93 7.69 -5.57 -0.04
N TYR A 94 6.66 -5.14 0.68
CA TYR A 94 5.74 -5.99 1.41
C TYR A 94 4.30 -5.56 1.15
N SER A 95 3.42 -6.53 0.98
CA SER A 95 1.99 -6.27 1.11
C SER A 95 1.62 -6.13 2.58
N LEU A 96 0.92 -5.06 2.93
CA LEU A 96 0.36 -4.86 4.25
C LEU A 96 -1.03 -5.49 4.33
N PHE A 97 -1.19 -6.43 5.24
CA PHE A 97 -2.48 -6.96 5.64
C PHE A 97 -2.77 -6.63 7.10
N ILE A 98 -4.04 -6.60 7.43
CA ILE A 98 -4.51 -6.33 8.79
C ILE A 98 -5.57 -7.38 9.14
N ILE A 99 -5.50 -7.90 10.36
CA ILE A 99 -6.57 -8.66 10.99
C ILE A 99 -7.07 -7.85 12.18
N PRO A 100 -8.22 -7.20 12.11
CA PRO A 100 -8.87 -6.61 13.27
C PRO A 100 -9.38 -7.76 14.15
N VAL A 101 -8.77 -8.01 15.30
CA VAL A 101 -9.18 -9.11 16.18
C VAL A 101 -10.35 -8.66 17.05
N SER A 102 -10.32 -7.40 17.50
CA SER A 102 -11.36 -6.77 18.30
C SER A 102 -11.28 -5.25 18.15
N GLU A 103 -12.12 -4.53 18.88
CA GLU A 103 -12.02 -3.07 18.97
C GLU A 103 -10.71 -2.58 19.61
N LYS A 104 -9.95 -3.46 20.27
CA LYS A 104 -8.76 -3.10 21.06
C LYS A 104 -7.46 -3.71 20.55
N GLU A 105 -7.53 -4.70 19.67
CA GLU A 105 -6.34 -5.42 19.22
C GLU A 105 -6.43 -5.69 17.72
N TRP A 106 -5.38 -5.31 17.01
CA TRP A 106 -5.23 -5.56 15.58
C TRP A 106 -3.87 -6.16 15.30
N THR A 107 -3.81 -7.13 14.40
CA THR A 107 -2.56 -7.69 13.91
C THR A 107 -2.25 -7.11 12.54
N LEU A 108 -1.11 -6.43 12.42
CA LEU A 108 -0.58 -5.96 11.13
C LEU A 108 0.47 -6.94 10.63
N ILE A 109 0.40 -7.25 9.34
CA ILE A 109 1.17 -8.32 8.69
C ILE A 109 1.90 -7.73 7.49
N PHE A 110 3.21 -7.90 7.47
CA PHE A 110 4.07 -7.55 6.33
C PHE A 110 4.38 -8.85 5.58
N ASN A 111 3.76 -9.03 4.41
CA ASN A 111 3.81 -10.25 3.62
C ASN A 111 4.68 -10.06 2.38
N LYS A 112 5.50 -11.04 2.02
CA LYS A 112 6.43 -10.98 0.87
C LYS A 112 5.76 -11.13 -0.49
N GLU A 113 4.50 -11.58 -0.54
CA GLU A 113 3.75 -11.63 -1.79
C GLU A 113 3.17 -10.24 -2.11
N THR A 114 3.68 -9.61 -3.16
CA THR A 114 3.40 -8.21 -3.45
C THR A 114 2.41 -7.98 -4.60
N GLU A 115 1.99 -9.02 -5.30
CA GLU A 115 1.11 -8.89 -6.47
C GLU A 115 -0.35 -9.25 -6.19
N LEU A 116 -0.73 -9.35 -4.90
CA LEU A 116 -2.07 -9.77 -4.50
C LEU A 116 -3.13 -8.70 -4.78
N TRP A 117 -4.18 -9.13 -5.47
CA TRP A 117 -5.38 -8.35 -5.70
C TRP A 117 -6.50 -8.84 -4.76
N GLY A 118 -6.64 -8.19 -3.62
CA GLY A 118 -7.52 -8.69 -2.56
C GLY A 118 -6.75 -9.41 -1.46
N ALA A 119 -7.44 -10.27 -0.72
CA ALA A 119 -6.88 -11.10 0.34
C ALA A 119 -7.07 -12.62 0.10
N GLY A 120 -7.76 -13.00 -1.00
CA GLY A 120 -8.13 -14.41 -1.27
C GLY A 120 -6.94 -15.35 -1.48
N ASP A 121 -5.85 -14.85 -2.04
CA ASP A 121 -4.62 -15.62 -2.30
C ASP A 121 -3.53 -15.39 -1.24
N TYR A 122 -3.88 -14.80 -0.10
CA TYR A 122 -2.95 -14.60 1.00
C TYR A 122 -2.41 -15.94 1.52
N LYS A 123 -1.08 -15.97 1.77
CA LYS A 123 -0.37 -17.13 2.29
C LYS A 123 0.42 -16.74 3.54
N LYS A 124 0.08 -17.37 4.66
CA LYS A 124 0.71 -17.10 5.96
C LYS A 124 2.21 -17.41 5.98
N GLU A 125 2.66 -18.40 5.22
CA GLU A 125 4.07 -18.77 5.07
C GLU A 125 4.93 -17.70 4.40
N MET A 126 4.28 -16.73 3.72
CA MET A 126 4.94 -15.57 3.12
C MET A 126 5.05 -14.38 4.07
N ASP A 127 4.56 -14.50 5.30
CA ASP A 127 4.69 -13.42 6.27
C ASP A 127 6.14 -13.22 6.69
N GLN A 128 6.61 -12.00 6.59
CA GLN A 128 7.92 -11.59 7.07
C GLN A 128 7.85 -11.10 8.51
N LEU A 129 6.80 -10.38 8.86
CA LEU A 129 6.62 -9.80 10.18
C LEU A 129 5.14 -9.71 10.53
N ARG A 130 4.81 -9.95 11.80
CA ARG A 130 3.51 -9.64 12.41
C ARG A 130 3.73 -8.82 13.66
N VAL A 131 2.98 -7.75 13.80
CA VAL A 131 2.97 -6.90 15.00
C VAL A 131 1.54 -6.67 15.48
N SER A 132 1.37 -6.60 16.79
CA SER A 132 0.09 -6.22 17.40
C SER A 132 0.07 -4.74 17.71
N VAL A 133 -1.05 -4.09 17.40
CA VAL A 133 -1.30 -2.68 17.70
C VAL A 133 -2.68 -2.50 18.29
N THR A 134 -2.88 -1.41 19.00
CA THR A 134 -4.19 -1.02 19.53
C THR A 134 -4.73 0.13 18.69
N PRO A 135 -5.88 -0.05 18.00
CA PRO A 135 -6.53 1.07 17.33
C PRO A 135 -7.03 2.08 18.35
N ILE A 136 -7.03 3.33 17.99
CA ILE A 136 -7.57 4.42 18.81
C ILE A 136 -8.74 5.08 18.09
N LYS A 137 -9.66 5.65 18.83
CA LYS A 137 -10.74 6.41 18.24
C LYS A 137 -10.18 7.69 17.64
N ALA A 138 -10.46 7.94 16.36
CA ALA A 138 -10.06 9.16 15.69
C ALA A 138 -10.79 10.37 16.29
N SER A 139 -10.10 11.49 16.43
CA SER A 139 -10.70 12.74 16.90
C SER A 139 -11.76 13.28 15.93
N THR A 140 -11.57 13.00 14.64
CA THR A 140 -12.49 13.35 13.56
C THR A 140 -12.57 12.15 12.61
N PRO A 141 -13.78 11.68 12.25
CA PRO A 141 -13.92 10.60 11.28
C PRO A 141 -13.32 10.96 9.92
N THR A 142 -12.67 9.99 9.30
CA THR A 142 -12.01 10.14 8.00
C THR A 142 -12.80 9.38 6.93
N GLU A 143 -13.38 10.12 5.98
CA GLU A 143 -14.23 9.55 4.93
C GLU A 143 -13.44 8.63 3.99
N ARG A 144 -12.22 9.00 3.58
CA ARG A 144 -11.38 8.16 2.71
C ARG A 144 -10.18 7.65 3.45
N LEU A 145 -9.97 6.33 3.38
CA LEU A 145 -8.75 5.72 3.93
C LEU A 145 -7.54 6.56 3.56
N GLU A 146 -6.71 6.85 4.55
CA GLU A 146 -5.45 7.55 4.33
C GLU A 146 -4.34 7.02 5.22
N TYR A 147 -3.12 7.12 4.70
CA TYR A 147 -1.88 6.93 5.43
C TYR A 147 -1.11 8.24 5.45
N HIS A 148 -0.49 8.55 6.58
CA HIS A 148 0.38 9.72 6.72
C HIS A 148 1.43 9.47 7.79
N PHE A 149 2.54 10.23 7.74
CA PHE A 149 3.59 10.16 8.75
C PHE A 149 3.47 11.33 9.72
N THR A 150 3.60 11.02 11.02
CA THR A 150 3.66 12.00 12.12
C THR A 150 4.88 11.75 12.98
N ASP A 151 5.14 12.63 13.94
CA ASP A 151 6.21 12.52 14.93
C ASP A 151 7.58 12.19 14.30
N VAL A 152 7.84 12.82 13.15
CA VAL A 152 9.07 12.59 12.39
C VAL A 152 10.27 13.16 13.15
N SER A 153 11.23 12.29 13.42
CA SER A 153 12.51 12.63 14.02
C SER A 153 13.69 12.25 13.10
N MET A 154 14.92 12.37 13.59
CA MET A 154 16.10 12.02 12.82
C MET A 154 16.08 10.56 12.34
N ASN A 155 15.59 9.63 13.14
CA ASN A 155 15.64 8.18 12.88
C ASN A 155 14.36 7.43 13.21
N SER A 156 13.27 8.12 13.43
CA SER A 156 11.95 7.52 13.67
C SER A 156 10.82 8.36 13.09
N ALA A 157 9.69 7.72 12.86
CA ALA A 157 8.42 8.35 12.54
C ALA A 157 7.27 7.44 12.99
N VAL A 158 6.08 7.99 13.10
CA VAL A 158 4.85 7.22 13.28
C VAL A 158 4.12 7.19 11.94
N LEU A 159 3.83 6.01 11.41
CA LEU A 159 2.91 5.82 10.31
C LEU A 159 1.50 5.67 10.87
N SER A 160 0.62 6.58 10.51
CA SER A 160 -0.78 6.58 10.91
C SER A 160 -1.68 6.17 9.75
N MET A 161 -2.59 5.24 9.98
CA MET A 161 -3.69 4.88 9.10
C MET A 161 -5.00 5.40 9.70
N ASN A 162 -5.75 6.20 8.96
CA ASN A 162 -7.06 6.72 9.38
C ASN A 162 -8.14 6.25 8.41
N TRP A 163 -9.23 5.72 8.95
CA TRP A 163 -10.45 5.44 8.17
C TRP A 163 -11.66 5.31 9.08
N ALA A 164 -12.78 5.86 8.63
CA ALA A 164 -14.00 5.99 9.45
C ALA A 164 -13.66 6.66 10.80
N ASP A 165 -13.96 6.02 11.89
CA ASP A 165 -13.81 6.54 13.25
C ASP A 165 -12.56 5.98 13.99
N LEU A 166 -11.69 5.21 13.30
CA LEU A 166 -10.49 4.64 13.90
C LEU A 166 -9.20 5.14 13.26
N GLN A 167 -8.18 5.22 14.09
CA GLN A 167 -6.79 5.46 13.73
C GLN A 167 -5.92 4.30 14.25
N VAL A 168 -4.98 3.87 13.42
CA VAL A 168 -3.96 2.88 13.78
C VAL A 168 -2.58 3.51 13.59
N ASN A 169 -1.76 3.44 14.60
CA ASN A 169 -0.40 3.98 14.60
C ASN A 169 0.64 2.87 14.62
N LEU A 170 1.70 3.04 13.85
CA LEU A 170 2.88 2.17 13.81
C LEU A 170 4.14 2.99 14.04
N ASN A 171 4.91 2.62 15.04
CA ASN A 171 6.23 3.20 15.27
C ASN A 171 7.26 2.60 14.31
N ILE A 172 7.90 3.44 13.52
CA ILE A 172 8.95 3.06 12.57
C ILE A 172 10.26 3.66 13.04
N GLN A 173 11.31 2.84 13.07
CA GLN A 173 12.67 3.27 13.42
C GLN A 173 13.65 2.79 12.37
N ALA A 174 14.51 3.68 11.90
CA ALA A 174 15.67 3.36 11.08
C ALA A 174 16.94 3.37 11.94
N ASN A 175 17.92 2.57 11.55
CA ASN A 175 19.25 2.61 12.19
C ASN A 175 20.25 3.29 11.26
N PRO A 176 20.44 4.62 11.37
CA PRO A 176 21.34 5.35 10.48
C PRO A 176 22.80 4.90 10.64
N THR A 177 23.23 4.43 11.81
CA THR A 177 24.61 3.96 12.03
C THR A 177 24.93 2.72 11.21
N SER A 178 24.01 1.74 11.14
CA SER A 178 24.19 0.57 10.29
C SER A 178 24.15 0.93 8.80
N GLN A 179 23.32 1.88 8.41
CA GLN A 179 23.23 2.38 7.03
C GLN A 179 24.52 3.10 6.60
N VAL A 180 25.09 3.96 7.45
CA VAL A 180 26.37 4.61 7.20
C VAL A 180 27.49 3.58 7.02
N LYS A 181 27.55 2.57 7.89
CA LYS A 181 28.55 1.51 7.80
C LYS A 181 28.48 0.78 6.46
N VAL A 182 27.29 0.34 6.03
CA VAL A 182 27.09 -0.31 4.74
C VAL A 182 27.48 0.60 3.57
N ASN A 183 27.15 1.89 3.64
CA ASN A 183 27.51 2.85 2.58
C ASN A 183 29.03 3.05 2.48
N ILE A 184 29.76 3.05 3.61
CA ILE A 184 31.22 3.16 3.63
C ILE A 184 31.87 1.87 3.07
N GLU A 185 31.34 0.70 3.41
CA GLU A 185 31.85 -0.59 2.92
C GLU A 185 31.62 -0.79 1.40
N ASN A 186 30.67 -0.09 0.81
CA ASN A 186 30.34 -0.17 -0.62
C ASN A 186 30.92 1.00 -1.45
N ALA A 187 31.67 1.92 -0.85
CA ALA A 187 32.30 3.07 -1.52
C ALA A 187 33.75 2.81 -1.87
#